data_01033a3343c3f2aef77e2b6ea107c16f
#
_entry.id   01033a3343c3f2aef77e2b6ea107c16f
#
_cell.length_a   1.000
_cell.length_b   1.000
_cell.length_c   1.000
_cell.angle_alpha   90.00
_cell.angle_beta   90.00
_cell.angle_gamma   90.00
#
_symmetry.space_group_name_H-M   'P 1'
#
loop_
_entity.id
_entity.type
_entity.pdbx_description
1 polymer ?
#
loop_
_entity_poly.entity_id
_entity_poly.type
_entity_poly.pdbx_seq_one_letter_code
_entity_poly.pdbx_strand_id
1 'polypeptide(L)'
;MIGLLDDIDHLVGSTFTTPGDAILLLGDPELTLDASEYLVMQYGTPGQDAPSIDLVHEKNLQDLLVALAAKKLVHSAHDISDGGLFVALAEKAVMNADAPLGFSVDLENTNHSPYSIQQQLFSEAQGRVIVSISPEKAKEVIAEALERHVPIRVIGQVVEKDATIAMNGEALLHFTLEELSGAYYHALEHSLHLDEL
;
A
#
# COMPACT_ATOMS: atom_id res chain seq x y z
N MET A 1 -14.00 6.42 -12.41
CA MET A 1 -13.32 6.74 -13.69
C MET A 1 -13.52 5.57 -14.63
N ILE A 2 -13.74 5.80 -15.94
CA ILE A 2 -13.84 4.75 -16.97
C ILE A 2 -12.76 5.06 -18.00
N GLY A 3 -11.99 4.05 -18.39
CA GLY A 3 -10.93 4.17 -19.39
C GLY A 3 -10.96 2.99 -20.36
N LEU A 4 -10.19 3.09 -21.43
CA LEU A 4 -9.95 2.01 -22.38
C LEU A 4 -8.56 1.42 -22.10
N LEU A 5 -8.48 0.10 -22.14
CA LEU A 5 -7.23 -0.65 -22.10
C LEU A 5 -6.97 -1.18 -23.52
N ASP A 6 -5.88 -0.74 -24.15
CA ASP A 6 -5.56 -1.10 -25.53
C ASP A 6 -5.17 -2.58 -25.67
N ASP A 7 -4.56 -3.15 -24.63
CA ASP A 7 -4.14 -4.54 -24.60
C ASP A 7 -4.48 -5.15 -23.21
N ILE A 8 -5.28 -6.20 -23.22
CA ILE A 8 -5.69 -6.92 -22.00
C ILE A 8 -4.48 -7.53 -21.26
N ASP A 9 -3.42 -7.82 -21.97
CA ASP A 9 -2.16 -8.34 -21.39
C ASP A 9 -1.42 -7.32 -20.51
N HIS A 10 -1.81 -6.04 -20.57
CA HIS A 10 -1.30 -4.98 -19.70
C HIS A 10 -2.13 -4.78 -18.44
N LEU A 11 -3.15 -5.62 -18.22
CA LEU A 11 -3.94 -5.57 -16.99
C LEU A 11 -3.10 -5.99 -15.79
N VAL A 12 -3.06 -5.13 -14.78
CA VAL A 12 -2.43 -5.39 -13.49
C VAL A 12 -3.51 -5.34 -12.40
N GLY A 13 -3.64 -6.42 -11.64
CA GLY A 13 -4.58 -6.50 -10.51
C GLY A 13 -4.05 -5.78 -9.26
N SER A 14 -4.93 -5.59 -8.27
CA SER A 14 -4.56 -4.93 -7.00
C SER A 14 -4.04 -5.91 -5.94
N THR A 15 -4.42 -7.18 -5.97
CA THR A 15 -4.12 -8.15 -4.91
C THR A 15 -2.76 -8.83 -5.07
N PHE A 16 -2.19 -9.32 -3.99
CA PHE A 16 -1.02 -10.21 -4.06
C PHE A 16 -1.37 -11.50 -4.80
N THR A 17 -0.45 -12.00 -5.61
CA THR A 17 -0.68 -13.18 -6.46
C THR A 17 0.33 -14.29 -6.27
N THR A 18 1.54 -13.98 -5.82
CA THR A 18 2.66 -14.93 -5.80
C THR A 18 3.45 -14.82 -4.51
N PRO A 19 3.47 -15.86 -3.66
CA PRO A 19 4.38 -15.91 -2.51
C PRO A 19 5.84 -15.79 -2.95
N GLY A 20 6.63 -15.05 -2.18
CA GLY A 20 8.03 -14.76 -2.49
C GLY A 20 8.25 -13.51 -3.35
N ASP A 21 7.20 -12.90 -3.89
CA ASP A 21 7.33 -11.61 -4.54
C ASP A 21 7.88 -10.55 -3.60
N ALA A 22 8.75 -9.70 -4.10
CA ALA A 22 9.18 -8.51 -3.39
C ALA A 22 8.07 -7.45 -3.40
N ILE A 23 7.85 -6.81 -2.25
CA ILE A 23 6.93 -5.68 -2.11
C ILE A 23 7.72 -4.38 -2.16
N LEU A 24 7.37 -3.52 -3.10
CA LEU A 24 8.00 -2.22 -3.28
C LEU A 24 7.00 -1.11 -3.05
N LEU A 25 7.46 -0.04 -2.40
CA LEU A 25 6.75 1.22 -2.25
C LEU A 25 7.33 2.23 -3.24
N LEU A 26 6.48 2.74 -4.10
CA LEU A 26 6.77 3.79 -5.07
C LEU A 26 6.26 5.13 -4.52
N GLY A 27 7.04 6.20 -4.71
CA GLY A 27 6.73 7.53 -4.22
C GLY A 27 7.18 7.78 -2.78
N ASP A 28 7.50 9.03 -2.49
CA ASP A 28 8.00 9.47 -1.17
C ASP A 28 7.56 10.93 -0.89
N PRO A 29 6.24 11.21 -0.79
CA PRO A 29 5.74 12.52 -0.42
C PRO A 29 6.04 12.84 1.04
N GLU A 30 5.87 14.09 1.44
CA GLU A 30 5.82 14.46 2.85
C GLU A 30 4.62 13.78 3.53
N LEU A 31 4.90 12.99 4.57
CA LEU A 31 3.86 12.25 5.28
C LEU A 31 3.22 13.12 6.36
N THR A 32 1.92 13.27 6.30
CA THR A 32 1.09 13.91 7.32
C THR A 32 -0.06 12.99 7.73
N LEU A 33 -0.62 13.20 8.92
CA LEU A 33 -1.87 12.58 9.34
C LEU A 33 -3.07 13.47 9.07
N ASP A 34 -2.85 14.73 8.67
CA ASP A 34 -3.96 15.64 8.33
C ASP A 34 -4.78 15.07 7.17
N ALA A 35 -6.07 15.28 7.25
CA ALA A 35 -7.10 14.77 6.35
C ALA A 35 -7.14 13.21 6.25
N SER A 36 -6.63 12.49 7.25
CA SER A 36 -6.69 11.03 7.28
C SER A 36 -7.87 10.50 8.10
N GLU A 37 -8.38 9.34 7.72
CA GLU A 37 -9.35 8.57 8.50
C GLU A 37 -8.79 8.23 9.90
N TYR A 38 -7.47 8.06 10.04
CA TYR A 38 -6.84 7.83 11.33
C TYR A 38 -7.14 8.96 12.33
N LEU A 39 -7.00 10.23 11.92
CA LEU A 39 -7.32 11.36 12.81
C LEU A 39 -8.80 11.45 13.13
N VAL A 40 -9.66 11.18 12.17
CA VAL A 40 -11.12 11.16 12.37
C VAL A 40 -11.49 10.10 13.40
N MET A 41 -10.97 8.88 13.26
CA MET A 41 -11.27 7.77 14.17
C MET A 41 -10.71 7.96 15.57
N GLN A 42 -9.48 8.48 15.70
CA GLN A 42 -8.80 8.62 16.99
C GLN A 42 -9.19 9.89 17.76
N TYR A 43 -9.48 10.98 17.06
CA TYR A 43 -9.64 12.30 17.65
C TYR A 43 -10.92 13.02 17.24
N GLY A 44 -11.73 12.44 16.35
CA GLY A 44 -12.98 13.04 15.87
C GLY A 44 -12.78 14.28 14.98
N THR A 45 -11.60 14.47 14.41
CA THR A 45 -11.26 15.62 13.55
C THR A 45 -10.38 15.19 12.39
N PRO A 46 -10.59 15.72 11.18
CA PRO A 46 -9.72 15.42 10.04
C PRO A 46 -8.37 16.18 10.07
N GLY A 47 -8.10 17.00 11.10
CA GLY A 47 -6.93 17.88 11.13
C GLY A 47 -7.21 19.24 10.50
N GLN A 48 -6.16 19.94 10.05
CA GLN A 48 -6.26 21.33 9.61
C GLN A 48 -6.08 21.52 8.11
N ASP A 49 -5.12 20.80 7.51
CA ASP A 49 -4.70 20.99 6.13
C ASP A 49 -4.79 19.68 5.32
N ALA A 50 -5.10 19.81 4.03
CA ALA A 50 -4.97 18.67 3.11
C ALA A 50 -3.50 18.41 2.79
N PRO A 51 -3.09 17.13 2.57
CA PRO A 51 -1.75 16.84 2.11
C PRO A 51 -1.40 17.60 0.83
N SER A 52 -0.15 18.07 0.73
CA SER A 52 0.33 18.72 -0.49
C SER A 52 0.48 17.70 -1.62
N ILE A 53 0.26 18.15 -2.86
CA ILE A 53 0.45 17.34 -4.06
C ILE A 53 1.49 17.97 -4.99
N ASP A 54 2.45 17.17 -5.44
CA ASP A 54 3.38 17.52 -6.51
C ASP A 54 2.92 16.89 -7.83
N LEU A 55 2.38 17.72 -8.73
CA LEU A 55 1.84 17.25 -10.01
C LEU A 55 2.91 16.68 -10.96
N VAL A 56 4.17 17.08 -10.82
CA VAL A 56 5.27 16.53 -11.61
C VAL A 56 5.59 15.12 -11.11
N HIS A 57 5.67 14.96 -9.80
CA HIS A 57 5.87 13.66 -9.18
C HIS A 57 4.72 12.69 -9.53
N GLU A 58 3.47 13.14 -9.41
CA GLU A 58 2.29 12.36 -9.81
C GLU A 58 2.36 11.88 -11.26
N LYS A 59 2.70 12.79 -12.18
CA LYS A 59 2.84 12.44 -13.59
C LYS A 59 3.93 11.39 -13.82
N ASN A 60 5.08 11.55 -13.18
CA ASN A 60 6.20 10.62 -13.28
C ASN A 60 5.82 9.23 -12.74
N LEU A 61 5.11 9.17 -11.60
CA LEU A 61 4.61 7.93 -11.01
C LEU A 61 3.62 7.23 -11.95
N GLN A 62 2.67 7.96 -12.52
CA GLN A 62 1.70 7.40 -13.47
C GLN A 62 2.41 6.85 -14.73
N ASP A 63 3.37 7.59 -15.29
CA ASP A 63 4.15 7.14 -16.45
C ASP A 63 5.00 5.89 -16.11
N LEU A 64 5.53 5.81 -14.90
CA LEU A 64 6.22 4.61 -14.41
C LEU A 64 5.27 3.42 -14.37
N LEU A 65 4.10 3.55 -13.75
CA LEU A 65 3.13 2.45 -13.62
C LEU A 65 2.69 1.92 -14.99
N VAL A 66 2.40 2.80 -15.94
CA VAL A 66 2.07 2.41 -17.32
C VAL A 66 3.23 1.66 -17.97
N ALA A 67 4.48 2.13 -17.79
CA ALA A 67 5.65 1.46 -18.35
C ALA A 67 5.89 0.07 -17.72
N LEU A 68 5.73 -0.04 -16.40
CA LEU A 68 5.88 -1.32 -15.67
C LEU A 68 4.83 -2.34 -16.11
N ALA A 69 3.56 -1.91 -16.29
CA ALA A 69 2.48 -2.75 -16.79
C ALA A 69 2.75 -3.23 -18.24
N ALA A 70 3.11 -2.31 -19.15
CA ALA A 70 3.41 -2.63 -20.54
C ALA A 70 4.60 -3.60 -20.69
N LYS A 71 5.59 -3.50 -19.79
CA LYS A 71 6.75 -4.41 -19.76
C LYS A 71 6.50 -5.70 -18.96
N LYS A 72 5.32 -5.88 -18.37
CA LYS A 72 4.97 -7.01 -17.51
C LYS A 72 5.97 -7.23 -16.37
N LEU A 73 6.38 -6.13 -15.74
CA LEU A 73 7.38 -6.13 -14.67
C LEU A 73 6.76 -6.22 -13.27
N VAL A 74 5.45 -5.98 -13.16
CA VAL A 74 4.71 -6.04 -11.90
C VAL A 74 3.62 -7.12 -11.95
N HIS A 75 3.44 -7.82 -10.84
CA HIS A 75 2.37 -8.80 -10.66
C HIS A 75 1.10 -8.16 -10.09
N SER A 76 1.25 -7.14 -9.25
CA SER A 76 0.13 -6.34 -8.75
C SER A 76 0.55 -4.91 -8.43
N ALA A 77 -0.42 -3.99 -8.48
CA ALA A 77 -0.26 -2.60 -8.10
C ALA A 77 -1.50 -2.11 -7.35
N HIS A 78 -1.32 -1.35 -6.28
CA HIS A 78 -2.39 -0.77 -5.47
C HIS A 78 -1.96 0.61 -4.98
N ASP A 79 -2.80 1.60 -5.17
CA ASP A 79 -2.57 2.94 -4.61
C ASP A 79 -2.73 2.95 -3.09
N ILE A 80 -2.08 3.92 -2.46
CA ILE A 80 -2.27 4.20 -1.04
C ILE A 80 -3.23 5.37 -0.94
N SER A 81 -4.44 5.09 -0.43
CA SER A 81 -5.54 6.05 -0.28
C SER A 81 -6.06 6.00 1.17
N ASP A 82 -7.37 5.87 1.37
CA ASP A 82 -8.01 5.88 2.68
C ASP A 82 -7.39 4.82 3.62
N GLY A 83 -7.05 5.22 4.83
CA GLY A 83 -6.40 4.37 5.82
C GLY A 83 -4.89 4.14 5.64
N GLY A 84 -4.29 4.70 4.59
CA GLY A 84 -2.85 4.74 4.37
C GLY A 84 -2.22 3.40 3.97
N LEU A 85 -0.92 3.28 4.22
CA LEU A 85 -0.11 2.11 3.83
C LEU A 85 -0.61 0.81 4.46
N PHE A 86 -1.03 0.85 5.74
CA PHE A 86 -1.48 -0.35 6.43
C PHE A 86 -2.74 -0.94 5.79
N VAL A 87 -3.74 -0.10 5.51
CA VAL A 87 -4.99 -0.56 4.87
C VAL A 87 -4.72 -1.05 3.46
N ALA A 88 -3.93 -0.34 2.66
CA ALA A 88 -3.58 -0.78 1.31
C ALA A 88 -2.85 -2.14 1.29
N LEU A 89 -1.97 -2.42 2.25
CA LEU A 89 -1.34 -3.75 2.41
C LEU A 89 -2.36 -4.82 2.81
N ALA A 90 -3.26 -4.51 3.75
CA ALA A 90 -4.31 -5.42 4.18
C ALA A 90 -5.26 -5.75 3.03
N GLU A 91 -5.70 -4.76 2.27
CA GLU A 91 -6.54 -4.95 1.09
C GLU A 91 -5.87 -5.84 0.04
N LYS A 92 -4.60 -5.58 -0.29
CA LYS A 92 -3.83 -6.45 -1.19
C LYS A 92 -3.78 -7.89 -0.73
N ALA A 93 -3.76 -8.11 0.58
CA ALA A 93 -3.72 -9.45 1.17
C ALA A 93 -5.04 -10.20 1.05
N VAL A 94 -6.20 -9.53 1.24
CA VAL A 94 -7.49 -10.21 1.45
C VAL A 94 -8.56 -9.94 0.39
N MET A 95 -8.41 -8.95 -0.49
CA MET A 95 -9.42 -8.66 -1.54
C MET A 95 -9.65 -9.82 -2.51
N ASN A 96 -8.71 -10.75 -2.66
CA ASN A 96 -8.94 -12.03 -3.31
C ASN A 96 -9.36 -13.06 -2.25
N ALA A 97 -10.66 -13.17 -1.99
CA ALA A 97 -11.20 -14.07 -0.97
C ALA A 97 -10.87 -15.55 -1.19
N ASP A 98 -10.70 -15.98 -2.45
CA ASP A 98 -10.44 -17.38 -2.80
C ASP A 98 -8.96 -17.77 -2.57
N ALA A 99 -8.06 -16.80 -2.60
CA ALA A 99 -6.62 -17.03 -2.45
C ALA A 99 -5.94 -15.84 -1.73
N PRO A 100 -6.25 -15.60 -0.44
CA PRO A 100 -5.60 -14.55 0.31
C PRO A 100 -4.12 -14.89 0.55
N LEU A 101 -3.26 -13.88 0.48
CA LEU A 101 -1.82 -14.00 0.72
C LEU A 101 -1.36 -12.97 1.73
N GLY A 102 -0.51 -13.38 2.66
CA GLY A 102 0.07 -12.52 3.67
C GLY A 102 1.22 -11.65 3.14
N PHE A 103 1.76 -10.85 4.04
CA PHE A 103 2.95 -10.05 3.77
C PHE A 103 3.85 -9.95 5.00
N SER A 104 5.14 -9.78 4.75
CA SER A 104 6.13 -9.43 5.77
C SER A 104 6.83 -8.15 5.32
N VAL A 105 6.60 -7.07 6.04
CA VAL A 105 7.09 -5.71 5.73
C VAL A 105 7.93 -5.21 6.89
N ASP A 106 9.09 -4.60 6.58
CA ASP A 106 9.93 -3.89 7.53
C ASP A 106 10.13 -2.46 7.03
N LEU A 107 9.63 -1.50 7.79
CA LEU A 107 9.69 -0.08 7.48
C LEU A 107 10.89 0.56 8.18
N GLU A 108 11.59 1.43 7.47
CA GLU A 108 12.63 2.24 8.06
C GLU A 108 12.01 3.50 8.69
N ASN A 109 12.29 3.72 9.98
CA ASN A 109 11.95 4.98 10.61
C ASN A 109 13.02 6.03 10.27
N THR A 110 12.80 6.75 9.19
CA THR A 110 13.68 7.84 8.74
C THR A 110 13.36 9.19 9.39
N ASN A 111 12.24 9.28 10.09
CA ASN A 111 11.74 10.52 10.66
C ASN A 111 11.79 10.46 12.20
N HIS A 112 12.35 11.48 12.85
CA HIS A 112 12.41 11.58 14.31
C HIS A 112 11.14 12.18 14.94
N SER A 113 10.04 12.27 14.18
CA SER A 113 8.75 12.69 14.71
C SER A 113 8.24 11.68 15.75
N PRO A 114 7.65 12.13 16.88
CA PRO A 114 6.99 11.23 17.82
C PRO A 114 5.80 10.47 17.21
N TYR A 115 5.30 10.91 16.07
CA TYR A 115 4.20 10.28 15.31
C TYR A 115 4.69 9.57 14.05
N SER A 116 5.99 9.29 13.93
CA SER A 116 6.58 8.73 12.72
C SER A 116 5.98 7.37 12.32
N ILE A 117 5.64 6.52 13.28
CA ILE A 117 5.00 5.23 13.03
C ILE A 117 3.61 5.44 12.45
N GLN A 118 2.79 6.26 13.11
CA GLN A 118 1.43 6.57 12.65
C GLN A 118 1.44 7.24 11.27
N GLN A 119 2.37 8.18 11.04
CA GLN A 119 2.51 8.83 9.74
C GLN A 119 2.89 7.83 8.65
N GLN A 120 3.80 6.90 8.90
CA GLN A 120 4.16 5.90 7.91
C GLN A 120 3.01 4.93 7.58
N LEU A 121 2.27 4.49 8.60
CA LEU A 121 1.20 3.51 8.44
C LEU A 121 -0.10 4.12 7.93
N PHE A 122 -0.46 5.31 8.40
CA PHE A 122 -1.81 5.87 8.24
C PHE A 122 -1.88 7.21 7.51
N SER A 123 -0.75 7.72 7.00
CA SER A 123 -0.80 8.88 6.13
C SER A 123 -1.53 8.56 4.84
N GLU A 124 -2.39 9.47 4.41
CA GLU A 124 -3.12 9.41 3.13
C GLU A 124 -2.56 10.40 2.11
N ALA A 125 -1.28 10.79 2.29
CA ALA A 125 -0.59 11.65 1.33
C ALA A 125 -0.54 10.99 -0.05
N GLN A 126 -0.88 11.77 -1.07
CA GLN A 126 -0.98 11.31 -2.47
C GLN A 126 0.38 10.89 -3.06
N GLY A 127 0.36 10.24 -4.22
CA GLY A 127 1.58 9.89 -4.97
C GLY A 127 2.33 8.70 -4.41
N ARG A 128 1.64 7.71 -3.84
CA ARG A 128 2.22 6.46 -3.37
C ARG A 128 1.49 5.24 -3.90
N VAL A 129 2.26 4.23 -4.31
CA VAL A 129 1.71 2.96 -4.82
C VAL A 129 2.53 1.79 -4.29
N ILE A 130 1.85 0.71 -3.88
CA ILE A 130 2.47 -0.56 -3.53
C ILE A 130 2.44 -1.46 -4.76
N VAL A 131 3.58 -1.99 -5.17
CA VAL A 131 3.67 -3.01 -6.21
C VAL A 131 4.28 -4.30 -5.67
N SER A 132 3.85 -5.45 -6.22
CA SER A 132 4.54 -6.72 -6.02
C SER A 132 5.19 -7.19 -7.32
N ILE A 133 6.40 -7.72 -7.21
CA ILE A 133 7.22 -8.11 -8.35
C ILE A 133 8.00 -9.40 -8.06
N SER A 134 8.34 -10.16 -9.11
CA SER A 134 9.36 -11.20 -8.98
C SER A 134 10.70 -10.57 -8.54
N PRO A 135 11.38 -11.14 -7.52
CA PRO A 135 12.67 -10.61 -7.04
C PRO A 135 13.73 -10.45 -8.14
N GLU A 136 13.68 -11.31 -9.16
CA GLU A 136 14.59 -11.27 -10.30
C GLU A 136 14.43 -9.99 -11.13
N LYS A 137 13.23 -9.39 -11.13
CA LYS A 137 12.89 -8.16 -11.85
C LYS A 137 13.23 -6.89 -11.07
N ALA A 138 13.62 -6.99 -9.81
CA ALA A 138 13.85 -5.83 -8.95
C ALA A 138 14.82 -4.81 -9.57
N LYS A 139 15.92 -5.27 -10.17
CA LYS A 139 16.89 -4.37 -10.79
C LYS A 139 16.32 -3.58 -11.96
N GLU A 140 15.49 -4.22 -12.78
CA GLU A 140 14.85 -3.61 -13.94
C GLU A 140 13.80 -2.58 -13.49
N VAL A 141 12.97 -2.93 -12.51
CA VAL A 141 11.95 -2.03 -11.93
C VAL A 141 12.60 -0.80 -11.27
N ILE A 142 13.68 -1.00 -10.52
CA ILE A 142 14.44 0.11 -9.91
C ILE A 142 15.04 1.03 -10.99
N ALA A 143 15.58 0.48 -12.08
CA ALA A 143 16.12 1.27 -13.16
C ALA A 143 15.03 2.13 -13.85
N GLU A 144 13.84 1.57 -14.11
CA GLU A 144 12.71 2.31 -14.65
C GLU A 144 12.24 3.46 -13.72
N ALA A 145 12.23 3.20 -12.41
CA ALA A 145 11.85 4.21 -11.43
C ALA A 145 12.89 5.37 -11.38
N LEU A 146 14.17 5.04 -11.38
CA LEU A 146 15.25 6.03 -11.38
C LEU A 146 15.24 6.89 -12.65
N GLU A 147 15.01 6.30 -13.83
CA GLU A 147 14.92 7.02 -15.10
C GLU A 147 13.80 8.09 -15.08
N ARG A 148 12.70 7.79 -14.36
CA ARG A 148 11.55 8.70 -14.23
C ARG A 148 11.56 9.54 -12.96
N HIS A 149 12.65 9.51 -12.21
CA HIS A 149 12.79 10.25 -10.94
C HIS A 149 11.71 9.92 -9.92
N VAL A 150 11.25 8.65 -9.87
CA VAL A 150 10.30 8.17 -8.89
C VAL A 150 11.06 7.48 -7.76
N PRO A 151 10.95 7.95 -6.50
CA PRO A 151 11.48 7.26 -5.34
C PRO A 151 10.91 5.84 -5.24
N ILE A 152 11.76 4.88 -4.89
CA ILE A 152 11.38 3.47 -4.79
C ILE A 152 12.12 2.82 -3.62
N ARG A 153 11.40 2.02 -2.84
CA ARG A 153 11.97 1.24 -1.72
C ARG A 153 11.42 -0.18 -1.75
N VAL A 154 12.27 -1.16 -1.53
CA VAL A 154 11.84 -2.52 -1.19
C VAL A 154 11.48 -2.51 0.28
N ILE A 155 10.23 -2.82 0.61
CA ILE A 155 9.72 -2.77 1.99
C ILE A 155 9.43 -4.14 2.58
N GLY A 156 9.44 -5.21 1.76
CA GLY A 156 9.16 -6.55 2.27
C GLY A 156 8.92 -7.57 1.17
N GLN A 157 8.17 -8.60 1.53
CA GLN A 157 7.84 -9.71 0.64
C GLN A 157 6.43 -10.25 0.90
N VAL A 158 5.84 -10.82 -0.14
CA VAL A 158 4.59 -11.59 -0.07
C VAL A 158 4.88 -12.95 0.56
N VAL A 159 4.04 -13.38 1.51
CA VAL A 159 4.15 -14.67 2.18
C VAL A 159 2.82 -15.45 2.09
N GLU A 160 2.86 -16.75 2.35
CA GLU A 160 1.66 -17.59 2.25
C GLU A 160 0.64 -17.32 3.36
N LYS A 161 1.11 -16.93 4.53
CA LYS A 161 0.28 -16.76 5.74
C LYS A 161 0.71 -15.55 6.52
N ASP A 162 -0.21 -15.05 7.32
CA ASP A 162 -0.04 -13.94 8.24
C ASP A 162 0.41 -12.63 7.58
N ALA A 163 0.16 -11.56 8.26
CA ALA A 163 0.55 -10.22 7.88
C ALA A 163 1.39 -9.62 9.01
N THR A 164 2.63 -9.28 8.72
CA THR A 164 3.55 -8.73 9.70
C THR A 164 4.11 -7.41 9.26
N ILE A 165 4.17 -6.45 10.19
CA ILE A 165 4.88 -5.19 10.00
C ILE A 165 5.91 -5.07 11.12
N ALA A 166 7.15 -4.81 10.73
CA ALA A 166 8.25 -4.43 11.60
C ALA A 166 8.65 -2.97 11.33
N MET A 167 9.34 -2.38 12.26
CA MET A 167 9.97 -1.07 12.14
C MET A 167 11.43 -1.19 12.59
N ASN A 168 12.36 -0.96 11.69
CA ASN A 168 13.81 -1.14 11.94
C ASN A 168 14.15 -2.53 12.52
N GLY A 169 13.48 -3.58 12.03
CA GLY A 169 13.65 -4.96 12.48
C GLY A 169 12.90 -5.33 13.77
N GLU A 170 12.26 -4.38 14.45
CA GLU A 170 11.43 -4.65 15.62
C GLU A 170 9.99 -4.92 15.21
N ALA A 171 9.42 -6.04 15.68
CA ALA A 171 8.04 -6.41 15.37
C ALA A 171 7.06 -5.37 15.94
N LEU A 172 6.19 -4.83 15.08
CA LEU A 172 5.21 -3.80 15.44
C LEU A 172 3.79 -4.33 15.41
N LEU A 173 3.39 -5.00 14.32
CA LEU A 173 2.06 -5.53 14.13
C LEU A 173 2.12 -6.96 13.57
N HIS A 174 1.17 -7.79 13.98
CA HIS A 174 0.98 -9.14 13.47
C HIS A 174 -0.52 -9.43 13.43
N PHE A 175 -1.01 -9.91 12.28
CA PHE A 175 -2.38 -10.35 12.07
C PHE A 175 -2.39 -11.65 11.29
N THR A 176 -3.37 -12.48 11.57
CA THR A 176 -3.72 -13.61 10.71
C THR A 176 -4.52 -13.10 9.51
N LEU A 177 -4.51 -13.86 8.41
CA LEU A 177 -5.36 -13.55 7.25
C LEU A 177 -6.85 -13.61 7.59
N GLU A 178 -7.24 -14.46 8.55
CA GLU A 178 -8.63 -14.56 9.02
C GLU A 178 -9.08 -13.28 9.74
N GLU A 179 -8.24 -12.72 10.60
CA GLU A 179 -8.51 -11.43 11.28
C GLU A 179 -8.66 -10.29 10.28
N LEU A 180 -7.76 -10.19 9.28
CA LEU A 180 -7.84 -9.16 8.26
C LEU A 180 -9.07 -9.34 7.35
N SER A 181 -9.36 -10.58 6.91
CA SER A 181 -10.54 -10.89 6.11
C SER A 181 -11.84 -10.61 6.89
N GLY A 182 -11.87 -10.96 8.17
CA GLY A 182 -13.01 -10.67 9.05
C GLY A 182 -13.27 -9.18 9.16
N ALA A 183 -12.24 -8.38 9.38
CA ALA A 183 -12.34 -6.93 9.43
C ALA A 183 -12.79 -6.33 8.08
N TYR A 184 -12.29 -6.85 6.96
CA TYR A 184 -12.60 -6.33 5.63
C TYR A 184 -14.02 -6.69 5.16
N TYR A 185 -14.43 -7.97 5.29
CA TYR A 185 -15.69 -8.45 4.73
C TYR A 185 -16.87 -8.33 5.69
N HIS A 186 -16.65 -8.28 7.00
CA HIS A 186 -17.70 -8.34 8.01
C HIS A 186 -17.80 -7.08 8.88
N ALA A 187 -17.10 -5.99 8.53
CA ALA A 187 -17.13 -4.74 9.30
C ALA A 187 -18.55 -4.20 9.48
N LEU A 188 -19.38 -4.23 8.44
CA LEU A 188 -20.75 -3.74 8.48
C LEU A 188 -21.65 -4.62 9.37
N GLU A 189 -21.52 -5.94 9.29
CA GLU A 189 -22.27 -6.88 10.16
C GLU A 189 -21.91 -6.64 11.62
N HIS A 190 -20.62 -6.50 11.93
CA HIS A 190 -20.15 -6.21 13.28
C HIS A 190 -20.72 -4.88 13.81
N SER A 191 -20.72 -3.84 12.97
CA SER A 191 -21.26 -2.53 13.35
C SER A 191 -22.77 -2.57 13.61
N LEU A 192 -23.52 -3.31 12.79
CA LEU A 192 -24.98 -3.45 12.95
C LEU A 192 -25.38 -4.26 14.19
N HIS A 193 -24.57 -5.23 14.62
CA HIS A 193 -24.85 -6.01 15.84
C HIS A 193 -24.44 -5.27 17.12
N LEU A 194 -23.53 -4.31 17.08
CA LEU A 194 -23.16 -3.48 18.20
C LEU A 194 -24.21 -2.40 18.52
N ASP A 195 -25.02 -2.00 17.54
CA ASP A 195 -26.10 -1.04 17.70
C ASP A 195 -27.37 -1.66 18.32
N GLU A 196 -27.42 -3.00 18.48
CA GLU A 196 -28.53 -3.73 19.14
C GLU A 196 -28.28 -4.06 20.63
N LEU A 197 -27.15 -3.66 21.20
CA LEU A 197 -26.76 -3.82 22.60
C LEU A 197 -26.87 -2.50 23.39
#